data_e776bbf3716a10251a2ed2c7fc5f84b5
#
_entry.id   e776bbf3716a10251a2ed2c7fc5f84b5
#
_cell.length_a   1.000
_cell.length_b   1.000
_cell.length_c   1.000
_cell.angle_alpha   90.00
_cell.angle_beta   90.00
_cell.angle_gamma   90.00
#
_symmetry.space_group_name_H-M   'P 1'
#
loop_
_entity.id
_entity.type
_entity.pdbx_description
1 polymer ?
#
loop_
_entity_poly.entity_id
_entity_poly.type
_entity_poly.pdbx_seq_one_letter_code
_entity_poly.pdbx_strand_id
1 'polypeptide(L)'
;MKPGMNFLLRAAVTTVAVFVTGLSVCQAKDREGGWYAEMTGLGSTGRGLPFWSHTNKGGIYPETVGGLVRGGADGSGTFSNGIRFSWGVGLAGYAAARGSAQVHNSDGKSVRGMVQNLYFGAGWKKLALEVGIKEREQDFQGLSVTGGNMTLTGNSMSFPGYRLHSDWIEAPFARYILSFRFDFGDYGLWDNRYVKHTLLHNQALYFKVNITRGLVFTGGLELWSQWGGTSPVYGRQPQSFVDYLRVMVAGSGGEGATKSDQINALGNHLGRELLRLDWEQDRWRLTFQHDIPFEDGSGVGFQNFPDGVNTLHFSFKDKDRWVSDLLLEFIYTKWQSGTRHDRPATEEELKKNPDKEIYIVGGCDNYFNNGEYKSGWTYNGRTIGLPLFVPAAKDVDGITRGVVNNRIVAWNAGVAGKMFKKVPYTVKITYSKNFGKYHQTDSFYDSVPKQVSGAFELTLPKRIAGNTTLVSLGLYADKGSIYPDTAGVTIRLGWGNCFRN
;
A
#
# COMPACT_ATOMS: atom_id res chain seq x y z
N MET A 1 -2.65 -28.14 0.87
CA MET A 1 -3.51 -27.21 0.10
C MET A 1 -4.95 -27.64 0.27
N LYS A 2 -5.84 -26.75 0.77
CA LYS A 2 -7.25 -27.11 1.03
C LYS A 2 -8.04 -27.20 -0.29
N PRO A 3 -9.06 -28.10 -0.41
CA PRO A 3 -9.78 -28.35 -1.67
C PRO A 3 -10.40 -27.13 -2.37
N GLY A 4 -10.87 -26.14 -1.61
CA GLY A 4 -11.50 -24.93 -2.17
C GLY A 4 -10.53 -23.95 -2.86
N MET A 5 -9.28 -23.88 -2.41
CA MET A 5 -8.24 -23.04 -3.01
C MET A 5 -7.78 -23.59 -4.37
N ASN A 6 -7.76 -24.92 -4.51
CA ASN A 6 -7.48 -25.57 -5.79
C ASN A 6 -8.58 -25.35 -6.83
N PHE A 7 -9.84 -25.25 -6.41
CA PHE A 7 -10.96 -24.98 -7.33
C PHE A 7 -10.93 -23.56 -7.87
N LEU A 8 -10.76 -22.56 -7.02
CA LEU A 8 -10.69 -21.14 -7.42
C LEU A 8 -9.43 -20.84 -8.24
N LEU A 9 -8.28 -21.41 -7.87
CA LEU A 9 -7.04 -21.24 -8.64
C LEU A 9 -7.14 -21.94 -10.00
N ARG A 10 -7.71 -23.14 -10.07
CA ARG A 10 -7.97 -23.85 -11.34
C ARG A 10 -9.00 -23.11 -12.18
N ALA A 11 -10.10 -22.63 -11.59
CA ALA A 11 -11.08 -21.82 -12.29
C ALA A 11 -10.47 -20.53 -12.85
N ALA A 12 -9.69 -19.80 -12.05
CA ALA A 12 -8.99 -18.59 -12.49
C ALA A 12 -7.96 -18.88 -13.59
N VAL A 13 -7.12 -19.91 -13.42
CA VAL A 13 -6.13 -20.32 -14.43
C VAL A 13 -6.81 -20.82 -15.71
N THR A 14 -7.88 -21.60 -15.59
CA THR A 14 -8.65 -22.10 -16.75
C THR A 14 -9.37 -20.95 -17.45
N THR A 15 -9.95 -20.02 -16.70
CA THR A 15 -10.61 -18.83 -17.25
C THR A 15 -9.60 -17.93 -17.97
N VAL A 16 -8.42 -17.69 -17.36
CA VAL A 16 -7.33 -16.93 -18.01
C VAL A 16 -6.79 -17.66 -19.24
N ALA A 17 -6.60 -18.99 -19.17
CA ALA A 17 -6.15 -19.78 -20.31
C ALA A 17 -7.16 -19.79 -21.45
N VAL A 18 -8.44 -19.96 -21.16
CA VAL A 18 -9.55 -19.91 -22.16
C VAL A 18 -9.66 -18.48 -22.74
N PHE A 19 -9.50 -17.43 -21.93
CA PHE A 19 -9.51 -16.05 -22.44
C PHE A 19 -8.26 -15.74 -23.28
N VAL A 20 -7.08 -16.17 -22.87
CA VAL A 20 -5.83 -15.96 -23.63
C VAL A 20 -5.88 -16.70 -24.97
N THR A 21 -6.38 -17.90 -25.00
CA THR A 21 -6.57 -18.67 -26.27
C THR A 21 -7.75 -18.15 -27.08
N GLY A 22 -8.85 -17.72 -26.46
CA GLY A 22 -10.01 -17.13 -27.13
C GLY A 22 -9.73 -15.74 -27.71
N LEU A 23 -8.90 -14.93 -27.05
CA LEU A 23 -8.47 -13.60 -27.51
C LEU A 23 -7.52 -13.66 -28.73
N SER A 24 -6.93 -14.82 -29.02
CA SER A 24 -6.14 -15.02 -30.24
C SER A 24 -6.99 -14.91 -31.53
N VAL A 25 -8.31 -15.01 -31.41
CA VAL A 25 -9.27 -14.96 -32.55
C VAL A 25 -9.95 -13.58 -32.67
N CYS A 26 -9.84 -12.68 -31.65
CA CYS A 26 -10.49 -11.38 -31.65
C CYS A 26 -9.65 -10.29 -32.38
N GLN A 27 -10.27 -9.56 -33.28
CA GLN A 27 -9.73 -8.40 -34.01
C GLN A 27 -9.63 -7.16 -33.09
N ALA A 28 -8.68 -7.12 -32.16
CA ALA A 28 -8.37 -5.89 -31.45
C ALA A 28 -7.44 -5.01 -32.32
N LYS A 29 -7.77 -3.72 -32.42
CA LYS A 29 -7.07 -2.76 -33.28
C LYS A 29 -5.68 -2.40 -32.79
N ASP A 30 -5.53 -2.20 -31.47
CA ASP A 30 -4.28 -1.78 -30.83
C ASP A 30 -3.94 -2.81 -29.74
N ARG A 31 -2.92 -3.63 -30.00
CA ARG A 31 -2.44 -4.62 -29.03
C ARG A 31 -1.08 -4.23 -28.53
N GLU A 32 -0.98 -4.06 -27.24
CA GLU A 32 0.29 -3.95 -26.56
C GLU A 32 0.45 -5.17 -25.65
N GLY A 33 1.63 -5.71 -25.60
CA GLY A 33 1.93 -6.83 -24.71
C GLY A 33 3.42 -6.97 -24.50
N GLY A 34 3.76 -7.43 -23.31
CA GLY A 34 5.13 -7.58 -22.91
C GLY A 34 5.34 -8.78 -22.00
N TRP A 35 6.61 -9.16 -21.86
CA TRP A 35 7.06 -10.18 -20.94
C TRP A 35 8.39 -9.77 -20.31
N TYR A 36 8.67 -10.31 -19.16
CA TYR A 36 9.93 -10.13 -18.46
C TYR A 36 10.32 -11.39 -17.69
N ALA A 37 11.62 -11.56 -17.50
CA ALA A 37 12.21 -12.53 -16.59
C ALA A 37 13.35 -11.83 -15.84
N GLU A 38 13.41 -11.99 -14.53
CA GLU A 38 14.40 -11.35 -13.69
C GLU A 38 14.95 -12.29 -12.63
N MET A 39 16.23 -12.10 -12.32
CA MET A 39 16.89 -12.71 -11.19
C MET A 39 17.58 -11.64 -10.35
N THR A 40 17.43 -11.72 -9.03
CA THR A 40 18.06 -10.78 -8.09
C THR A 40 18.80 -11.56 -7.02
N GLY A 41 20.09 -11.28 -6.89
CA GLY A 41 20.90 -11.68 -5.73
C GLY A 41 20.84 -10.60 -4.66
N LEU A 42 20.72 -11.01 -3.38
CA LEU A 42 20.58 -10.13 -2.23
C LEU A 42 21.64 -10.51 -1.18
N GLY A 43 22.51 -9.58 -0.85
CA GLY A 43 23.57 -9.75 0.14
C GLY A 43 23.52 -8.68 1.23
N SER A 44 24.04 -9.00 2.42
CA SER A 44 24.09 -8.10 3.56
C SER A 44 25.26 -8.46 4.48
N THR A 45 25.79 -7.47 5.18
CA THR A 45 26.82 -7.67 6.24
C THR A 45 26.21 -8.22 7.53
N GLY A 46 24.91 -8.06 7.72
CA GLY A 46 24.13 -8.55 8.86
C GLY A 46 23.28 -9.77 8.50
N ARG A 47 22.44 -10.19 9.45
CA ARG A 47 21.48 -11.29 9.25
C ARG A 47 20.26 -10.88 8.43
N GLY A 48 19.83 -9.62 8.57
CA GLY A 48 18.73 -9.03 7.83
C GLY A 48 19.21 -8.17 6.67
N LEU A 49 18.34 -7.93 5.72
CA LEU A 49 18.58 -6.99 4.63
C LEU A 49 18.21 -5.57 5.09
N PRO A 50 18.92 -4.52 4.63
CA PRO A 50 18.55 -3.14 4.92
C PRO A 50 17.16 -2.78 4.42
N PHE A 51 16.49 -1.86 5.11
CA PHE A 51 15.10 -1.42 4.90
C PHE A 51 14.74 -1.22 3.41
N TRP A 52 15.45 -0.37 2.70
CA TRP A 52 15.12 -0.04 1.31
C TRP A 52 15.38 -1.17 0.31
N SER A 53 16.13 -2.21 0.68
CA SER A 53 16.41 -3.32 -0.22
C SER A 53 15.19 -4.21 -0.51
N HIS A 54 14.21 -4.21 0.40
CA HIS A 54 13.02 -5.06 0.32
C HIS A 54 11.68 -4.31 0.52
N THR A 55 11.71 -3.03 0.95
CA THR A 55 10.53 -2.19 1.19
C THR A 55 9.96 -1.64 -0.11
N ASN A 56 8.63 -1.57 -0.22
CA ASN A 56 7.88 -1.10 -1.39
C ASN A 56 8.24 -1.83 -2.71
N LYS A 57 8.55 -3.11 -2.60
CA LYS A 57 8.89 -3.99 -3.74
C LYS A 57 7.85 -5.11 -3.91
N GLY A 58 6.57 -4.79 -3.78
CA GLY A 58 5.43 -5.70 -3.98
C GLY A 58 5.35 -6.84 -2.95
N GLY A 59 6.05 -6.74 -1.81
CA GLY A 59 6.07 -7.77 -0.77
C GLY A 59 6.68 -9.12 -1.17
N ILE A 60 7.35 -9.19 -2.32
CA ILE A 60 7.93 -10.43 -2.87
C ILE A 60 9.40 -10.64 -2.52
N TYR A 61 10.10 -9.61 -2.07
CA TYR A 61 11.50 -9.71 -1.67
C TYR A 61 11.62 -10.31 -0.26
N PRO A 62 12.58 -11.23 -0.02
CA PRO A 62 12.86 -11.72 1.34
C PRO A 62 13.44 -10.58 2.20
N GLU A 63 13.41 -10.76 3.52
CA GLU A 63 14.04 -9.86 4.48
C GLU A 63 15.44 -10.30 4.92
N THR A 64 15.91 -11.41 4.37
CA THR A 64 17.23 -11.99 4.65
C THR A 64 17.97 -12.24 3.34
N VAL A 65 19.30 -12.44 3.46
CA VAL A 65 20.19 -12.74 2.33
C VAL A 65 19.66 -13.93 1.50
N GLY A 66 19.69 -13.80 0.18
CA GLY A 66 19.19 -14.84 -0.69
C GLY A 66 19.16 -14.47 -2.16
N GLY A 67 18.32 -15.19 -2.90
CA GLY A 67 18.05 -14.95 -4.32
C GLY A 67 16.54 -14.93 -4.60
N LEU A 68 16.12 -14.06 -5.49
CA LEU A 68 14.76 -13.93 -5.99
C LEU A 68 14.77 -14.16 -7.50
N VAL A 69 13.82 -14.91 -7.99
CA VAL A 69 13.46 -15.00 -9.41
C VAL A 69 12.04 -14.55 -9.61
N ARG A 70 11.77 -13.80 -10.66
CA ARG A 70 10.41 -13.44 -11.06
C ARG A 70 10.28 -13.39 -12.57
N GLY A 71 9.07 -13.61 -13.06
CA GLY A 71 8.76 -13.51 -14.46
C GLY A 71 7.28 -13.31 -14.67
N GLY A 72 6.93 -12.74 -15.79
CA GLY A 72 5.54 -12.47 -16.11
C GLY A 72 5.35 -11.99 -17.53
N ALA A 73 4.08 -11.87 -17.88
CA ALA A 73 3.63 -11.26 -19.10
C ALA A 73 2.34 -10.48 -18.83
N ASP A 74 2.16 -9.41 -19.58
CA ASP A 74 0.93 -8.63 -19.56
C ASP A 74 0.56 -8.16 -20.96
N GLY A 75 -0.67 -7.74 -21.11
CA GLY A 75 -1.13 -7.21 -22.37
C GLY A 75 -2.41 -6.42 -22.23
N SER A 76 -2.63 -5.56 -23.20
CA SER A 76 -3.84 -4.75 -23.33
C SER A 76 -4.25 -4.60 -24.78
N GLY A 77 -5.46 -4.18 -25.02
CA GLY A 77 -5.93 -3.85 -26.35
C GLY A 77 -7.30 -3.19 -26.32
N THR A 78 -7.70 -2.65 -27.47
CA THR A 78 -8.99 -1.99 -27.65
C THR A 78 -9.71 -2.60 -28.83
N PHE A 79 -10.96 -3.01 -28.63
CA PHE A 79 -11.82 -3.47 -29.70
C PHE A 79 -12.41 -2.31 -30.51
N SER A 80 -12.90 -2.59 -31.72
CA SER A 80 -13.51 -1.57 -32.59
C SER A 80 -14.70 -0.84 -31.98
N ASN A 81 -15.41 -1.46 -31.03
CA ASN A 81 -16.54 -0.87 -30.29
C ASN A 81 -16.09 -0.02 -29.10
N GLY A 82 -14.77 0.18 -28.90
CA GLY A 82 -14.20 0.99 -27.80
C GLY A 82 -14.09 0.27 -26.46
N ILE A 83 -14.38 -1.03 -26.38
CA ILE A 83 -14.11 -1.83 -25.18
C ILE A 83 -12.61 -2.09 -25.10
N ARG A 84 -12.01 -1.72 -23.98
CA ARG A 84 -10.62 -2.00 -23.64
C ARG A 84 -10.54 -3.28 -22.81
N PHE A 85 -9.48 -4.04 -23.00
CA PHE A 85 -9.15 -5.15 -22.12
C PHE A 85 -7.70 -5.07 -21.67
N SER A 86 -7.40 -5.65 -20.51
CA SER A 86 -6.04 -5.84 -20.00
C SER A 86 -5.95 -7.16 -19.26
N TRP A 87 -4.78 -7.74 -19.24
CA TRP A 87 -4.50 -8.97 -18.48
C TRP A 87 -3.04 -8.98 -18.03
N GLY A 88 -2.75 -9.73 -17.00
CA GLY A 88 -1.38 -9.92 -16.56
C GLY A 88 -1.23 -11.18 -15.73
N VAL A 89 -0.07 -11.82 -15.90
CA VAL A 89 0.40 -12.95 -15.10
C VAL A 89 1.80 -12.62 -14.64
N GLY A 90 2.06 -12.74 -13.34
CA GLY A 90 3.38 -12.54 -12.76
C GLY A 90 3.59 -13.49 -11.61
N LEU A 91 4.69 -14.23 -11.67
CA LEU A 91 5.10 -15.18 -10.64
C LEU A 91 6.44 -14.73 -10.07
N ALA A 92 6.63 -14.98 -8.78
CA ALA A 92 7.90 -14.74 -8.09
C ALA A 92 8.22 -15.92 -7.17
N GLY A 93 9.50 -16.15 -6.94
CA GLY A 93 9.96 -17.11 -5.96
C GLY A 93 11.31 -16.72 -5.39
N TYR A 94 11.52 -16.93 -4.10
CA TYR A 94 12.80 -16.69 -3.47
C TYR A 94 13.31 -17.91 -2.71
N ALA A 95 14.65 -17.98 -2.63
CA ALA A 95 15.36 -18.80 -1.67
C ALA A 95 16.24 -17.89 -0.82
N ALA A 96 16.08 -17.93 0.51
CA ALA A 96 16.75 -17.01 1.43
C ALA A 96 17.24 -17.75 2.68
N ALA A 97 18.25 -17.19 3.32
CA ALA A 97 18.74 -17.71 4.60
C ALA A 97 17.62 -17.66 5.65
N ARG A 98 17.57 -18.63 6.54
CA ARG A 98 16.64 -18.59 7.68
C ARG A 98 16.95 -17.39 8.53
N GLY A 99 15.95 -16.51 8.71
CA GLY A 99 16.05 -15.33 9.56
C GLY A 99 16.20 -15.73 11.03
N SER A 100 16.89 -14.89 11.80
CA SER A 100 16.83 -14.96 13.27
C SER A 100 15.56 -14.24 13.74
N ALA A 101 15.16 -14.48 14.98
CA ALA A 101 14.02 -13.80 15.64
C ALA A 101 14.11 -12.25 15.68
N GLN A 102 15.20 -11.65 15.23
CA GLN A 102 15.41 -10.21 15.13
C GLN A 102 14.96 -9.59 13.79
N VAL A 103 14.66 -10.42 12.79
CA VAL A 103 14.01 -9.96 11.56
C VAL A 103 12.50 -10.12 11.77
N HIS A 104 11.80 -9.02 11.92
CA HIS A 104 10.43 -8.95 12.44
C HIS A 104 9.40 -9.80 11.68
N ASN A 105 9.68 -10.20 10.43
CA ASN A 105 8.68 -10.84 9.58
C ASN A 105 9.15 -12.03 8.76
N SER A 106 10.33 -12.62 9.05
CA SER A 106 10.66 -13.86 8.36
C SER A 106 9.61 -14.90 8.74
N ASP A 107 8.92 -15.46 7.74
CA ASP A 107 7.99 -16.57 7.94
C ASP A 107 8.72 -17.88 8.26
N GLY A 108 10.02 -17.82 8.54
CA GLY A 108 10.89 -18.96 8.77
C GLY A 108 11.11 -19.85 7.55
N LYS A 109 10.51 -19.47 6.41
CA LYS A 109 10.65 -20.23 5.15
C LYS A 109 11.88 -19.78 4.41
N SER A 110 12.75 -20.70 4.11
CA SER A 110 13.91 -20.47 3.26
C SER A 110 13.56 -20.46 1.76
N VAL A 111 12.41 -20.99 1.39
CA VAL A 111 11.92 -21.00 0.00
C VAL A 111 10.44 -20.67 -0.04
N ARG A 112 10.05 -19.75 -0.93
CA ARG A 112 8.66 -19.35 -1.12
C ARG A 112 8.36 -19.07 -2.58
N GLY A 113 7.25 -19.60 -3.09
CA GLY A 113 6.65 -19.24 -4.37
C GLY A 113 5.44 -18.34 -4.16
N MET A 114 5.24 -17.36 -5.04
CA MET A 114 4.19 -16.33 -4.93
C MET A 114 3.60 -16.00 -6.28
N VAL A 115 2.30 -15.66 -6.29
CA VAL A 115 1.63 -15.01 -7.42
C VAL A 115 1.68 -13.51 -7.17
N GLN A 116 2.42 -12.78 -8.00
CA GLN A 116 2.55 -11.32 -7.92
C GLN A 116 1.39 -10.63 -8.63
N ASN A 117 1.08 -11.09 -9.84
CA ASN A 117 -0.05 -10.63 -10.64
C ASN A 117 -0.78 -11.82 -11.26
N LEU A 118 -2.09 -11.78 -11.24
CA LEU A 118 -2.96 -12.69 -11.99
C LEU A 118 -4.31 -11.98 -12.13
N TYR A 119 -4.50 -11.21 -13.19
CA TYR A 119 -5.68 -10.41 -13.35
C TYR A 119 -6.18 -10.35 -14.79
N PHE A 120 -7.45 -10.05 -14.90
CA PHE A 120 -8.12 -9.62 -16.14
C PHE A 120 -8.86 -8.31 -15.85
N GLY A 121 -8.82 -7.38 -16.83
CA GLY A 121 -9.52 -6.10 -16.78
C GLY A 121 -10.34 -5.88 -18.04
N ALA A 122 -11.49 -5.27 -17.87
CA ALA A 122 -12.34 -4.78 -18.95
C ALA A 122 -12.74 -3.34 -18.67
N GLY A 123 -12.69 -2.48 -19.70
CA GLY A 123 -13.05 -1.07 -19.57
C GLY A 123 -13.87 -0.58 -20.76
N TRP A 124 -14.77 0.36 -20.48
CA TRP A 124 -15.55 1.04 -21.48
C TRP A 124 -15.71 2.51 -21.12
N LYS A 125 -15.39 3.38 -22.08
CA LYS A 125 -15.34 4.83 -21.82
C LYS A 125 -14.44 5.15 -20.62
N LYS A 126 -15.00 5.70 -19.56
CA LYS A 126 -14.31 6.12 -18.34
C LYS A 126 -14.33 5.06 -17.22
N LEU A 127 -15.01 3.93 -17.42
CA LEU A 127 -15.16 2.89 -16.41
C LEU A 127 -14.27 1.69 -16.72
N ALA A 128 -13.73 1.07 -15.68
CA ALA A 128 -12.99 -0.18 -15.78
C ALA A 128 -13.29 -1.09 -14.59
N LEU A 129 -13.40 -2.39 -14.85
CA LEU A 129 -13.50 -3.47 -13.89
C LEU A 129 -12.26 -4.35 -14.02
N GLU A 130 -11.58 -4.60 -12.93
CA GLU A 130 -10.44 -5.50 -12.82
C GLU A 130 -10.77 -6.63 -11.84
N VAL A 131 -10.42 -7.86 -12.17
CA VAL A 131 -10.65 -9.04 -11.32
C VAL A 131 -9.35 -9.82 -11.21
N GLY A 132 -8.99 -10.21 -9.98
CA GLY A 132 -7.80 -11.00 -9.70
C GLY A 132 -6.84 -10.32 -8.73
N ILE A 133 -5.56 -10.62 -8.86
CA ILE A 133 -4.45 -10.03 -8.10
C ILE A 133 -3.72 -9.08 -9.01
N LYS A 134 -3.77 -7.79 -8.73
CA LYS A 134 -3.08 -6.75 -9.52
C LYS A 134 -2.29 -5.83 -8.61
N GLU A 135 -1.02 -5.69 -8.92
CA GLU A 135 -0.16 -4.71 -8.26
C GLU A 135 -0.61 -3.29 -8.63
N ARG A 136 -0.68 -2.42 -7.62
CA ARG A 136 -1.06 -1.02 -7.83
C ARG A 136 0.16 -0.17 -8.09
N GLU A 137 -0.02 0.80 -9.00
CA GLU A 137 1.01 1.78 -9.30
C GLU A 137 1.25 2.69 -8.09
N GLN A 138 2.50 3.10 -7.95
CA GLN A 138 2.93 4.06 -6.95
C GLN A 138 3.31 5.38 -7.61
N ASP A 139 2.98 6.47 -6.94
CA ASP A 139 3.37 7.82 -7.37
C ASP A 139 4.84 8.12 -7.03
N PHE A 140 5.31 9.28 -7.48
CA PHE A 140 6.59 9.89 -7.13
C PHE A 140 7.83 9.08 -7.55
N GLN A 141 7.75 8.35 -8.67
CA GLN A 141 8.89 7.65 -9.28
C GLN A 141 9.61 6.67 -8.32
N GLY A 142 8.89 6.09 -7.36
CA GLY A 142 9.47 5.18 -6.35
C GLY A 142 10.39 5.86 -5.32
N LEU A 143 10.43 7.19 -5.26
CA LEU A 143 11.22 7.95 -4.28
C LEU A 143 10.52 8.08 -2.93
N SER A 144 9.20 8.02 -2.92
CA SER A 144 8.36 8.14 -1.73
C SER A 144 8.38 6.85 -0.90
N VAL A 145 8.35 7.00 0.42
CA VAL A 145 8.20 5.87 1.33
C VAL A 145 6.74 5.38 1.38
N THR A 146 5.79 6.23 1.01
CA THR A 146 4.36 5.87 0.95
C THR A 146 3.88 5.56 -0.48
N GLY A 147 4.68 5.92 -1.50
CA GLY A 147 4.21 5.83 -2.89
C GLY A 147 3.00 6.72 -3.19
N GLY A 148 2.77 7.77 -2.37
CA GLY A 148 1.64 8.68 -2.51
C GLY A 148 0.34 8.23 -1.84
N ASN A 149 0.37 7.11 -1.09
CA ASN A 149 -0.78 6.62 -0.33
C ASN A 149 -0.33 5.93 0.95
N MET A 150 -0.58 6.54 2.11
CA MET A 150 -0.14 5.97 3.37
C MET A 150 -0.93 4.74 3.82
N THR A 151 -2.14 4.53 3.31
CA THR A 151 -2.98 3.39 3.68
C THR A 151 -2.72 2.15 2.82
N LEU A 152 -2.24 2.33 1.58
CA LEU A 152 -1.91 1.25 0.66
C LEU A 152 -0.63 1.55 -0.11
N THR A 153 0.45 0.87 0.23
CA THR A 153 1.77 1.02 -0.40
C THR A 153 2.15 -0.25 -1.18
N GLY A 154 3.32 -0.24 -1.83
CA GLY A 154 3.92 -1.45 -2.40
C GLY A 154 4.65 -2.35 -1.39
N ASN A 155 4.48 -2.16 -0.09
CA ASN A 155 5.22 -2.88 0.93
C ASN A 155 4.72 -4.32 1.14
N SER A 156 3.42 -4.56 1.05
CA SER A 156 2.82 -5.90 1.07
C SER A 156 2.54 -6.43 -0.33
N MET A 157 2.29 -7.73 -0.42
CA MET A 157 1.73 -8.34 -1.63
C MET A 157 0.33 -7.80 -1.90
N SER A 158 -0.05 -7.76 -3.18
CA SER A 158 -1.43 -7.51 -3.57
C SER A 158 -2.34 -8.69 -3.20
N PHE A 159 -3.59 -8.38 -2.94
CA PHE A 159 -4.60 -9.36 -2.51
C PHE A 159 -5.62 -9.62 -3.63
N PRO A 160 -6.18 -10.85 -3.69
CA PRO A 160 -7.17 -11.22 -4.69
C PRO A 160 -8.50 -10.53 -4.45
N GLY A 161 -9.16 -10.10 -5.51
CA GLY A 161 -10.45 -9.46 -5.43
C GLY A 161 -10.91 -8.88 -6.76
N TYR A 162 -11.79 -7.91 -6.69
CA TYR A 162 -12.17 -7.10 -7.85
C TYR A 162 -12.10 -5.62 -7.52
N ARG A 163 -11.95 -4.80 -8.54
CA ARG A 163 -11.90 -3.34 -8.48
C ARG A 163 -12.70 -2.74 -9.62
N LEU A 164 -13.73 -1.98 -9.30
CA LEU A 164 -14.45 -1.10 -10.22
C LEU A 164 -13.95 0.32 -9.99
N HIS A 165 -13.46 0.96 -11.05
CA HIS A 165 -12.96 2.32 -10.93
C HIS A 165 -13.26 3.15 -12.18
N SER A 166 -13.16 4.46 -12.05
CA SER A 166 -13.26 5.36 -13.19
C SER A 166 -11.94 6.08 -13.48
N ASP A 167 -11.76 6.48 -14.74
CA ASP A 167 -10.92 7.62 -15.08
C ASP A 167 -11.59 8.91 -14.56
N TRP A 168 -10.92 10.06 -14.69
CA TRP A 168 -11.51 11.35 -14.36
C TRP A 168 -12.71 11.65 -15.26
N ILE A 169 -13.88 11.84 -14.66
CA ILE A 169 -15.15 12.16 -15.31
C ILE A 169 -15.42 13.65 -15.09
N GLU A 170 -15.50 14.42 -16.16
CA GLU A 170 -15.82 15.85 -16.08
C GLU A 170 -17.26 16.07 -15.62
N ALA A 171 -17.47 17.00 -14.72
CA ALA A 171 -18.80 17.41 -14.27
C ALA A 171 -19.51 18.16 -15.42
N PRO A 172 -20.71 17.73 -15.87
CA PRO A 172 -21.40 18.37 -17.01
C PRO A 172 -21.68 19.85 -16.81
N PHE A 173 -21.91 20.26 -15.55
CA PHE A 173 -22.23 21.65 -15.17
C PHE A 173 -20.99 22.53 -14.94
N ALA A 174 -19.78 21.93 -14.87
CA ALA A 174 -18.52 22.63 -14.62
C ALA A 174 -17.38 22.02 -15.47
N ARG A 175 -17.63 21.85 -16.77
CA ARG A 175 -16.64 21.31 -17.72
C ARG A 175 -15.32 22.06 -17.66
N TYR A 176 -14.22 21.31 -17.79
CA TYR A 176 -12.84 21.81 -17.70
C TYR A 176 -12.41 22.30 -16.31
N ILE A 177 -13.35 22.56 -15.38
CA ILE A 177 -13.05 23.03 -14.04
C ILE A 177 -13.07 21.88 -13.03
N LEU A 178 -14.13 21.08 -13.02
CA LEU A 178 -14.37 20.04 -12.02
C LEU A 178 -14.46 18.65 -12.67
N SER A 179 -13.73 17.70 -12.07
CA SER A 179 -13.81 16.29 -12.45
C SER A 179 -13.86 15.40 -11.23
N PHE A 180 -14.46 14.23 -11.36
CA PHE A 180 -14.57 13.22 -10.30
C PHE A 180 -13.93 11.91 -10.74
N ARG A 181 -13.43 11.16 -9.78
CA ARG A 181 -12.95 9.78 -9.94
C ARG A 181 -13.38 8.98 -8.73
N PHE A 182 -13.85 7.76 -8.95
CA PHE A 182 -14.17 6.84 -7.88
C PHE A 182 -13.37 5.53 -7.99
N ASP A 183 -13.25 4.84 -6.87
CA ASP A 183 -12.67 3.52 -6.74
C ASP A 183 -13.55 2.71 -5.79
N PHE A 184 -13.81 1.46 -6.12
CA PHE A 184 -14.65 0.55 -5.36
C PHE A 184 -14.15 -0.87 -5.56
N GLY A 185 -14.01 -1.65 -4.49
CA GLY A 185 -13.53 -3.01 -4.63
C GLY A 185 -13.67 -3.85 -3.37
N ASP A 186 -13.72 -5.16 -3.56
CA ASP A 186 -13.71 -6.13 -2.48
C ASP A 186 -12.63 -7.19 -2.72
N TYR A 187 -11.98 -7.56 -1.64
CA TYR A 187 -10.79 -8.42 -1.66
C TYR A 187 -10.84 -9.42 -0.51
N GLY A 188 -10.02 -10.46 -0.60
CA GLY A 188 -9.81 -11.42 0.46
C GLY A 188 -8.38 -11.40 1.01
N LEU A 189 -8.23 -11.42 2.31
CA LEU A 189 -6.94 -11.56 2.97
C LEU A 189 -6.69 -13.04 3.27
N TRP A 190 -5.84 -13.68 2.47
CA TRP A 190 -5.64 -15.14 2.47
C TRP A 190 -4.37 -15.60 3.20
N ASP A 191 -3.76 -14.71 3.95
CA ASP A 191 -2.60 -15.02 4.77
C ASP A 191 -2.97 -15.78 6.08
N ASN A 192 -1.96 -16.17 6.84
CA ASN A 192 -2.17 -16.71 8.19
C ASN A 192 -2.36 -15.55 9.16
N ARG A 193 -3.62 -15.24 9.49
CA ARG A 193 -4.02 -14.11 10.31
C ARG A 193 -4.97 -14.49 11.43
N TYR A 194 -5.16 -13.59 12.40
CA TYR A 194 -5.94 -13.83 13.59
C TYR A 194 -7.42 -14.11 13.30
N VAL A 195 -8.08 -13.23 12.54
CA VAL A 195 -9.43 -13.48 12.02
C VAL A 195 -9.28 -14.15 10.66
N LYS A 196 -9.63 -15.44 10.57
CA LYS A 196 -9.49 -16.22 9.34
C LYS A 196 -10.52 -15.78 8.30
N HIS A 197 -10.13 -15.79 7.01
CA HIS A 197 -11.01 -15.40 5.90
C HIS A 197 -11.57 -13.98 6.00
N THR A 198 -10.80 -13.06 6.58
CA THR A 198 -11.14 -11.64 6.61
C THR A 198 -11.36 -11.12 5.18
N LEU A 199 -12.45 -10.41 5.00
CA LEU A 199 -12.75 -9.65 3.80
C LEU A 199 -12.22 -8.23 3.94
N LEU A 200 -11.93 -7.61 2.80
CA LEU A 200 -11.43 -6.24 2.75
C LEU A 200 -12.24 -5.46 1.71
N HIS A 201 -12.94 -4.44 2.16
CA HIS A 201 -13.66 -3.50 1.31
C HIS A 201 -12.85 -2.23 1.07
N ASN A 202 -12.92 -1.66 -0.13
CA ASN A 202 -12.34 -0.36 -0.47
C ASN A 202 -13.34 0.50 -1.20
N GLN A 203 -13.42 1.74 -0.80
CA GLN A 203 -14.15 2.77 -1.54
C GLN A 203 -13.40 4.10 -1.48
N ALA A 204 -13.41 4.84 -2.58
CA ALA A 204 -12.81 6.16 -2.64
C ALA A 204 -13.57 7.06 -3.61
N LEU A 205 -13.62 8.34 -3.26
CA LEU A 205 -14.11 9.40 -4.13
C LEU A 205 -13.11 10.54 -4.13
N TYR A 206 -12.71 10.94 -5.31
CA TYR A 206 -11.80 12.05 -5.52
C TYR A 206 -12.45 13.10 -6.42
N PHE A 207 -12.15 14.36 -6.17
CA PHE A 207 -12.50 15.45 -7.05
C PHE A 207 -11.23 16.22 -7.44
N LYS A 208 -11.23 16.78 -8.63
CA LYS A 208 -10.15 17.57 -9.18
C LYS A 208 -10.69 18.88 -9.68
N VAL A 209 -10.08 19.97 -9.25
CA VAL A 209 -10.42 21.35 -9.65
C VAL A 209 -9.25 21.95 -10.40
N ASN A 210 -9.45 22.33 -11.63
CA ASN A 210 -8.49 23.11 -12.42
C ASN A 210 -8.65 24.58 -12.03
N ILE A 211 -7.78 25.08 -11.12
CA ILE A 211 -7.81 26.47 -10.64
C ILE A 211 -7.35 27.42 -11.76
N THR A 212 -6.28 27.03 -12.44
CA THR A 212 -5.76 27.67 -13.65
C THR A 212 -5.27 26.62 -14.64
N ARG A 213 -4.78 27.03 -15.83
CA ARG A 213 -4.20 26.10 -16.82
C ARG A 213 -3.03 25.26 -16.31
N GLY A 214 -2.33 25.74 -15.28
CA GLY A 214 -1.17 25.03 -14.74
C GLY A 214 -1.30 24.69 -13.25
N LEU A 215 -2.40 25.05 -12.58
CA LEU A 215 -2.60 24.81 -11.16
C LEU A 215 -3.86 23.97 -10.94
N VAL A 216 -3.67 22.78 -10.39
CA VAL A 216 -4.73 21.80 -10.18
C VAL A 216 -4.76 21.39 -8.71
N PHE A 217 -5.94 21.49 -8.11
CA PHE A 217 -6.21 20.93 -6.79
C PHE A 217 -6.93 19.58 -6.93
N THR A 218 -6.49 18.60 -6.16
CA THR A 218 -7.17 17.30 -6.02
C THR A 218 -7.45 17.06 -4.55
N GLY A 219 -8.69 16.79 -4.22
CA GLY A 219 -9.12 16.36 -2.89
C GLY A 219 -9.82 15.03 -2.97
N GLY A 220 -9.86 14.28 -1.87
CA GLY A 220 -10.56 13.01 -1.88
C GLY A 220 -10.55 12.30 -0.55
N LEU A 221 -11.46 11.34 -0.44
CA LEU A 221 -11.60 10.45 0.70
C LEU A 221 -11.45 9.02 0.20
N GLU A 222 -10.62 8.24 0.88
CA GLU A 222 -10.44 6.80 0.65
C GLU A 222 -10.64 6.06 1.96
N LEU A 223 -11.46 5.02 1.94
CA LEU A 223 -11.77 4.17 3.08
C LEU A 223 -11.50 2.71 2.73
N TRP A 224 -10.84 2.04 3.63
CA TRP A 224 -10.63 0.60 3.66
C TRP A 224 -11.26 0.00 4.90
N SER A 225 -11.89 -1.18 4.78
CA SER A 225 -12.56 -1.82 5.90
C SER A 225 -12.27 -3.31 5.91
N GLN A 226 -11.67 -3.81 6.98
CA GLN A 226 -11.57 -5.24 7.25
C GLN A 226 -12.85 -5.68 7.96
N TRP A 227 -13.51 -6.72 7.44
CA TRP A 227 -14.77 -7.18 7.97
C TRP A 227 -14.99 -8.67 7.77
N GLY A 228 -16.00 -9.24 8.40
CA GLY A 228 -16.33 -10.65 8.28
C GLY A 228 -15.22 -11.58 8.75
N GLY A 229 -15.23 -12.81 8.27
CA GLY A 229 -14.27 -13.84 8.65
C GLY A 229 -14.66 -14.63 9.90
N THR A 230 -13.69 -15.29 10.51
CA THR A 230 -13.90 -16.10 11.72
C THR A 230 -12.82 -15.80 12.75
N SER A 231 -13.23 -15.20 13.85
CA SER A 231 -12.39 -14.92 15.02
C SER A 231 -12.24 -16.19 15.87
N PRO A 232 -11.05 -16.46 16.44
CA PRO A 232 -10.88 -17.58 17.36
C PRO A 232 -11.61 -17.38 18.70
N VAL A 233 -11.96 -16.13 19.06
CA VAL A 233 -12.66 -15.79 20.32
C VAL A 233 -14.16 -15.59 20.09
N TYR A 234 -14.53 -14.83 19.05
CA TYR A 234 -15.92 -14.44 18.83
C TYR A 234 -16.63 -15.28 17.76
N GLY A 235 -15.96 -16.26 17.16
CA GLY A 235 -16.54 -17.07 16.10
C GLY A 235 -16.74 -16.32 14.79
N ARG A 236 -17.76 -16.69 14.03
CA ARG A 236 -18.06 -16.10 12.73
C ARG A 236 -18.53 -14.64 12.91
N GLN A 237 -17.83 -13.74 12.24
CA GLN A 237 -18.17 -12.31 12.25
C GLN A 237 -19.35 -12.03 11.33
N PRO A 238 -20.11 -10.93 11.55
CA PRO A 238 -21.21 -10.51 10.68
C PRO A 238 -20.80 -10.42 9.22
N GLN A 239 -21.55 -11.09 8.33
CA GLN A 239 -21.25 -11.20 6.89
C GLN A 239 -22.52 -11.19 6.02
N SER A 240 -23.67 -10.74 6.54
CA SER A 240 -24.87 -10.59 5.73
C SER A 240 -24.72 -9.40 4.76
N PHE A 241 -25.61 -9.31 3.78
CA PHE A 241 -25.66 -8.16 2.88
C PHE A 241 -25.95 -6.86 3.64
N VAL A 242 -26.75 -6.91 4.70
CA VAL A 242 -27.03 -5.75 5.56
C VAL A 242 -25.76 -5.33 6.32
N ASP A 243 -24.97 -6.28 6.80
CA ASP A 243 -23.68 -5.99 7.45
C ASP A 243 -22.70 -5.37 6.46
N TYR A 244 -22.68 -5.83 5.20
CA TYR A 244 -21.88 -5.21 4.15
C TYR A 244 -22.24 -3.74 3.92
N LEU A 245 -23.55 -3.42 3.87
CA LEU A 245 -23.98 -2.02 3.74
C LEU A 245 -23.58 -1.17 4.96
N ARG A 246 -23.60 -1.74 6.18
CA ARG A 246 -23.09 -1.06 7.38
C ARG A 246 -21.58 -0.79 7.28
N VAL A 247 -20.80 -1.77 6.83
CA VAL A 247 -19.35 -1.61 6.60
C VAL A 247 -19.07 -0.48 5.61
N MET A 248 -19.82 -0.40 4.52
CA MET A 248 -19.64 0.67 3.52
C MET A 248 -19.85 2.07 4.09
N VAL A 249 -20.77 2.26 5.01
CA VAL A 249 -21.07 3.57 5.60
C VAL A 249 -20.40 3.78 6.97
N ALA A 250 -19.49 2.89 7.36
CA ALA A 250 -18.90 2.86 8.70
C ALA A 250 -19.96 2.90 9.82
N GLY A 251 -21.07 2.22 9.59
CA GLY A 251 -22.20 2.13 10.53
C GLY A 251 -21.98 1.07 11.59
N SER A 252 -22.64 1.22 12.74
CA SER A 252 -22.56 0.26 13.85
C SER A 252 -23.11 -1.12 13.51
N GLY A 253 -22.55 -2.15 14.14
CA GLY A 253 -22.97 -3.53 13.99
C GLY A 253 -24.35 -3.82 14.55
N GLY A 254 -25.02 -4.86 14.02
CA GLY A 254 -26.27 -5.37 14.58
C GLY A 254 -26.06 -6.28 15.79
N GLU A 255 -27.15 -6.91 16.30
CA GLU A 255 -27.13 -7.79 17.49
C GLU A 255 -26.12 -8.95 17.42
N GLY A 256 -25.77 -9.42 16.21
CA GLY A 256 -24.77 -10.47 15.99
C GLY A 256 -23.31 -9.99 16.03
N ALA A 257 -23.06 -8.70 16.15
CA ALA A 257 -21.73 -8.11 16.25
C ALA A 257 -21.22 -8.11 17.70
N THR A 258 -19.91 -7.91 17.86
CA THR A 258 -19.34 -7.68 19.20
C THR A 258 -19.88 -6.40 19.83
N LYS A 259 -19.79 -6.26 21.15
CA LYS A 259 -20.23 -5.03 21.82
C LYS A 259 -19.47 -3.81 21.32
N SER A 260 -18.18 -3.96 21.00
CA SER A 260 -17.38 -2.89 20.43
C SER A 260 -17.95 -2.42 19.08
N ASP A 261 -18.22 -3.36 18.18
CA ASP A 261 -18.77 -3.06 16.85
C ASP A 261 -20.22 -2.55 16.90
N GLN A 262 -20.97 -2.88 17.94
CA GLN A 262 -22.33 -2.35 18.14
C GLN A 262 -22.33 -0.88 18.59
N ILE A 263 -21.26 -0.45 19.26
CA ILE A 263 -21.12 0.93 19.75
C ILE A 263 -20.38 1.78 18.70
N ASN A 264 -19.39 1.22 18.05
CA ASN A 264 -18.58 1.85 17.00
C ASN A 264 -19.01 1.37 15.60
N ALA A 265 -18.12 1.55 14.62
CA ALA A 265 -18.30 1.02 13.27
C ALA A 265 -18.06 -0.50 13.22
N LEU A 266 -18.86 -1.24 12.45
CA LEU A 266 -18.68 -2.67 12.21
C LEU A 266 -17.40 -2.95 11.43
N GLY A 267 -16.46 -3.64 12.06
CA GLY A 267 -15.18 -4.02 11.46
C GLY A 267 -14.03 -3.08 11.81
N ASN A 268 -12.93 -3.19 11.09
CA ASN A 268 -11.75 -2.36 11.27
C ASN A 268 -11.58 -1.42 10.08
N HIS A 269 -11.75 -0.14 10.31
CA HIS A 269 -11.68 0.90 9.29
C HIS A 269 -10.33 1.61 9.33
N LEU A 270 -9.81 1.94 8.16
CA LEU A 270 -8.65 2.81 7.97
C LEU A 270 -8.86 3.60 6.69
N GLY A 271 -8.77 4.89 6.79
CA GLY A 271 -8.92 5.76 5.64
C GLY A 271 -7.86 6.84 5.58
N ARG A 272 -7.95 7.62 4.53
CA ARG A 272 -7.17 8.84 4.35
C ARG A 272 -7.99 9.94 3.70
N GLU A 273 -7.70 11.15 4.07
CA GLU A 273 -8.11 12.37 3.37
C GLU A 273 -6.93 12.85 2.54
N LEU A 274 -7.14 13.04 1.26
CA LEU A 274 -6.14 13.50 0.32
C LEU A 274 -6.34 14.97 0.01
N LEU A 275 -5.30 15.77 0.22
CA LEU A 275 -5.20 17.15 -0.27
C LEU A 275 -3.93 17.24 -1.13
N ARG A 276 -4.10 17.55 -2.43
CA ARG A 276 -2.98 17.62 -3.37
C ARG A 276 -3.10 18.84 -4.25
N LEU A 277 -1.99 19.54 -4.42
CA LEU A 277 -1.84 20.68 -5.31
C LEU A 277 -0.72 20.39 -6.30
N ASP A 278 -1.06 20.35 -7.58
CA ASP A 278 -0.12 20.20 -8.68
C ASP A 278 0.04 21.54 -9.40
N TRP A 279 1.26 22.05 -9.44
CA TRP A 279 1.62 23.22 -10.22
C TRP A 279 2.51 22.82 -11.38
N GLU A 280 1.93 22.83 -12.57
CA GLU A 280 2.58 22.39 -13.81
C GLU A 280 2.96 23.59 -14.68
N GLN A 281 4.19 23.56 -15.16
CA GLN A 281 4.75 24.50 -16.11
C GLN A 281 5.30 23.76 -17.34
N ASP A 282 5.77 24.47 -18.35
CA ASP A 282 6.24 23.85 -19.60
C ASP A 282 7.38 22.84 -19.38
N ARG A 283 8.27 23.12 -18.44
CA ARG A 283 9.50 22.34 -18.22
C ARG A 283 9.53 21.52 -16.93
N TRP A 284 8.61 21.78 -16.00
CA TRP A 284 8.60 21.13 -14.68
C TRP A 284 7.20 21.05 -14.08
N ARG A 285 7.07 20.21 -13.06
CA ARG A 285 5.91 20.12 -12.19
C ARG A 285 6.36 20.15 -10.74
N LEU A 286 5.65 20.89 -9.91
CA LEU A 286 5.75 20.85 -8.45
C LEU A 286 4.44 20.30 -7.89
N THR A 287 4.55 19.25 -7.09
CA THR A 287 3.41 18.64 -6.39
C THR A 287 3.60 18.81 -4.89
N PHE A 288 2.61 19.37 -4.22
CA PHE A 288 2.44 19.26 -2.78
C PHE A 288 1.27 18.33 -2.49
N GLN A 289 1.47 17.36 -1.59
CA GLN A 289 0.42 16.44 -1.15
C GLN A 289 0.43 16.31 0.36
N HIS A 290 -0.75 16.30 0.96
CA HIS A 290 -0.97 16.00 2.36
C HIS A 290 -2.00 14.89 2.49
N ASP A 291 -1.60 13.77 3.11
CA ASP A 291 -2.45 12.64 3.45
C ASP A 291 -2.73 12.67 4.96
N ILE A 292 -3.99 12.74 5.36
CA ILE A 292 -4.42 12.69 6.77
C ILE A 292 -5.05 11.32 7.03
N PRO A 293 -4.50 10.50 7.92
CA PRO A 293 -5.09 9.20 8.26
C PRO A 293 -6.32 9.37 9.17
N PHE A 294 -7.27 8.45 9.06
CA PHE A 294 -8.38 8.33 10.00
C PHE A 294 -8.78 6.87 10.18
N GLU A 295 -9.32 6.51 11.35
CA GLU A 295 -9.83 5.17 11.67
C GLU A 295 -11.33 5.18 12.00
N ASP A 296 -11.86 6.32 12.41
CA ASP A 296 -13.26 6.49 12.81
C ASP A 296 -13.81 7.88 12.45
N GLY A 297 -15.01 8.19 12.97
CA GLY A 297 -15.68 9.47 12.71
C GLY A 297 -14.95 10.69 13.28
N SER A 298 -14.15 10.54 14.34
CA SER A 298 -13.33 11.62 14.90
C SER A 298 -12.22 12.04 13.94
N GLY A 299 -11.61 11.04 13.27
CA GLY A 299 -10.60 11.27 12.25
C GLY A 299 -11.16 11.99 11.03
N VAL A 300 -12.35 11.59 10.52
CA VAL A 300 -13.04 12.30 9.43
C VAL A 300 -13.34 13.76 9.78
N GLY A 301 -13.47 14.07 11.06
CA GLY A 301 -13.60 15.45 11.57
C GLY A 301 -12.28 16.20 11.71
N PHE A 302 -11.19 15.75 11.10
CA PHE A 302 -9.83 16.32 11.17
C PHE A 302 -9.21 16.36 12.57
N GLN A 303 -9.72 15.59 13.55
CA GLN A 303 -9.15 15.55 14.90
C GLN A 303 -7.76 14.88 14.93
N ASN A 304 -7.40 14.13 13.89
CA ASN A 304 -6.08 13.56 13.70
C ASN A 304 -5.02 14.60 13.30
N PHE A 305 -5.42 15.78 12.82
CA PHE A 305 -4.44 16.83 12.52
C PHE A 305 -3.64 17.19 13.80
N PRO A 306 -2.29 17.29 13.74
CA PRO A 306 -1.43 17.40 12.55
C PRO A 306 -0.86 16.07 12.03
N ASP A 307 -1.43 14.91 12.37
CA ASP A 307 -0.96 13.64 11.80
C ASP A 307 -1.11 13.62 10.28
N GLY A 308 -0.17 13.02 9.62
CA GLY A 308 -0.20 12.84 8.17
C GLY A 308 1.15 12.71 7.52
N VAL A 309 1.10 12.58 6.20
CA VAL A 309 2.26 12.56 5.31
C VAL A 309 2.22 13.79 4.43
N ASN A 310 3.23 14.65 4.58
CA ASN A 310 3.42 15.84 3.74
C ASN A 310 4.49 15.52 2.71
N THR A 311 4.14 15.54 1.43
CA THR A 311 5.05 15.25 0.32
C THR A 311 5.22 16.47 -0.56
N LEU A 312 6.45 16.85 -0.82
CA LEU A 312 6.83 17.84 -1.82
C LEU A 312 7.64 17.15 -2.91
N HIS A 313 7.16 17.15 -4.14
CA HIS A 313 7.83 16.54 -5.27
C HIS A 313 8.02 17.54 -6.40
N PHE A 314 9.27 17.76 -6.76
CA PHE A 314 9.66 18.56 -7.92
C PHE A 314 10.14 17.63 -9.03
N SER A 315 9.58 17.78 -10.23
CA SER A 315 9.81 16.88 -11.35
C SER A 315 10.02 17.66 -12.64
N PHE A 316 11.17 17.50 -13.30
CA PHE A 316 11.39 18.00 -14.65
C PHE A 316 10.69 17.07 -15.68
N LYS A 317 10.13 17.67 -16.74
CA LYS A 317 9.56 16.90 -17.86
C LYS A 317 10.65 16.20 -18.68
N ASP A 318 11.79 16.83 -18.83
CA ASP A 318 12.99 16.20 -19.40
C ASP A 318 13.61 15.25 -18.35
N LYS A 319 13.45 13.95 -18.60
CA LYS A 319 13.99 12.88 -17.72
C LYS A 319 15.43 12.49 -18.03
N ASP A 320 16.06 13.06 -19.02
CA ASP A 320 17.46 12.78 -19.39
C ASP A 320 18.47 13.70 -18.65
N ARG A 321 18.03 14.29 -17.54
CA ARG A 321 18.86 15.17 -16.69
C ARG A 321 19.58 14.37 -15.61
N TRP A 322 20.68 14.93 -15.11
CA TRP A 322 21.35 14.40 -13.92
C TRP A 322 20.41 14.35 -12.72
N VAL A 323 19.63 15.39 -12.52
CA VAL A 323 18.53 15.41 -11.54
C VAL A 323 17.24 15.70 -12.30
N SER A 324 16.34 14.75 -12.33
CA SER A 324 15.03 14.87 -12.96
C SER A 324 13.90 14.98 -11.95
N ASP A 325 14.09 14.39 -10.78
CA ASP A 325 13.09 14.35 -9.72
C ASP A 325 13.73 14.57 -8.35
N LEU A 326 13.08 15.38 -7.52
CA LEU A 326 13.44 15.63 -6.12
C LEU A 326 12.20 15.44 -5.27
N LEU A 327 12.32 14.69 -4.19
CA LEU A 327 11.23 14.44 -3.25
C LEU A 327 11.67 14.73 -1.83
N LEU A 328 10.80 15.36 -1.06
CA LEU A 328 10.90 15.50 0.39
C LEU A 328 9.57 15.12 1.01
N GLU A 329 9.59 14.23 1.99
CA GLU A 329 8.42 13.87 2.79
C GLU A 329 8.68 14.13 4.26
N PHE A 330 7.67 14.69 4.92
CA PHE A 330 7.60 14.77 6.38
C PHE A 330 6.41 13.96 6.86
N ILE A 331 6.65 13.02 7.77
CA ILE A 331 5.67 12.09 8.29
C ILE A 331 5.54 12.33 9.78
N TYR A 332 4.32 12.60 10.23
CA TYR A 332 3.99 12.75 11.62
C TYR A 332 2.74 11.94 11.95
N THR A 333 2.85 10.97 12.86
CA THR A 333 1.72 10.11 13.26
C THR A 333 1.69 9.95 14.79
N LYS A 334 2.11 11.00 15.49
CA LYS A 334 2.29 10.93 16.94
C LYS A 334 1.06 11.34 17.73
N TRP A 335 0.16 12.11 17.12
CA TRP A 335 -0.99 12.69 17.80
C TRP A 335 -2.12 11.68 17.95
N GLN A 336 -2.59 11.04 16.88
CA GLN A 336 -3.63 10.00 16.87
C GLN A 336 -4.89 10.43 17.65
N SER A 337 -5.40 11.63 17.38
CA SER A 337 -6.53 12.27 18.07
C SER A 337 -6.36 12.41 19.60
N GLY A 338 -5.10 12.39 20.08
CA GLY A 338 -4.77 12.60 21.50
C GLY A 338 -4.72 11.31 22.32
N THR A 339 -4.71 11.48 23.63
CA THR A 339 -4.42 10.39 24.59
C THR A 339 -5.66 9.80 25.25
N ARG A 340 -6.84 10.32 24.96
CA ARG A 340 -8.09 9.95 25.64
C ARG A 340 -9.03 9.24 24.66
N HIS A 341 -9.60 8.14 25.10
CA HIS A 341 -10.72 7.47 24.40
C HIS A 341 -12.03 8.19 24.61
N ASP A 342 -13.01 7.85 23.81
CA ASP A 342 -14.41 8.21 23.99
C ASP A 342 -14.87 7.84 25.39
N ARG A 343 -15.62 8.72 26.02
CA ARG A 343 -16.15 8.50 27.37
C ARG A 343 -17.47 9.23 27.56
N PRO A 344 -18.33 8.74 28.47
CA PRO A 344 -19.47 9.53 28.94
C PRO A 344 -19.00 10.86 29.55
N ALA A 345 -19.79 11.90 29.35
CA ALA A 345 -19.58 13.17 30.03
C ALA A 345 -19.77 13.00 31.55
N THR A 346 -18.91 13.65 32.33
CA THR A 346 -19.09 13.69 33.79
C THR A 346 -20.24 14.60 34.18
N GLU A 347 -20.83 14.40 35.38
CA GLU A 347 -21.88 15.28 35.88
C GLU A 347 -21.48 16.76 35.94
N GLU A 348 -20.18 17.05 36.25
CA GLU A 348 -19.67 18.41 36.27
C GLU A 348 -19.64 19.05 34.89
N GLU A 349 -19.29 18.26 33.86
CA GLU A 349 -19.27 18.72 32.47
C GLU A 349 -20.67 18.98 31.95
N LEU A 350 -21.64 18.12 32.32
CA LEU A 350 -23.05 18.30 31.98
C LEU A 350 -23.66 19.51 32.70
N LYS A 351 -23.28 19.74 33.96
CA LYS A 351 -23.74 20.94 34.72
C LYS A 351 -23.19 22.24 34.13
N LYS A 352 -21.96 22.24 33.61
CA LYS A 352 -21.35 23.42 32.97
C LYS A 352 -21.91 23.70 31.58
N ASN A 353 -22.39 22.71 30.88
CA ASN A 353 -22.96 22.84 29.53
C ASN A 353 -24.11 21.84 29.34
N PRO A 354 -25.35 22.24 29.74
CA PRO A 354 -26.51 21.35 29.66
C PRO A 354 -26.88 20.89 28.23
N ASP A 355 -26.49 21.66 27.21
CA ASP A 355 -26.71 21.33 25.80
C ASP A 355 -25.63 20.47 25.18
N LYS A 356 -24.65 20.06 25.98
CA LYS A 356 -23.55 19.24 25.49
C LYS A 356 -23.98 17.77 25.35
N GLU A 357 -23.50 17.13 24.30
CA GLU A 357 -23.71 15.71 24.11
C GLU A 357 -23.33 14.91 25.36
N ILE A 358 -24.15 13.92 25.69
CA ILE A 358 -23.97 13.01 26.84
C ILE A 358 -22.65 12.23 26.74
N TYR A 359 -22.02 12.26 25.56
CA TYR A 359 -20.82 11.54 25.22
C TYR A 359 -19.72 12.51 24.77
N ILE A 360 -18.55 12.42 25.35
CA ILE A 360 -17.38 13.18 24.88
C ILE A 360 -16.62 12.30 23.92
N VAL A 361 -16.62 12.71 22.66
CA VAL A 361 -15.82 12.07 21.63
C VAL A 361 -14.35 12.30 21.93
N GLY A 362 -13.60 11.24 22.10
CA GLY A 362 -12.15 11.25 22.29
C GLY A 362 -11.45 10.89 20.98
N GLY A 363 -10.28 10.37 21.10
CA GLY A 363 -9.46 9.85 20.02
C GLY A 363 -8.69 8.65 20.53
N CYS A 364 -7.37 8.79 20.64
CA CYS A 364 -6.48 7.71 21.00
C CYS A 364 -6.52 6.58 19.96
N ASP A 365 -6.55 7.01 18.68
CA ASP A 365 -6.43 6.10 17.56
C ASP A 365 -5.17 5.26 17.69
N ASN A 366 -5.19 4.10 17.08
CA ASN A 366 -4.07 3.17 17.14
C ASN A 366 -3.78 2.62 15.74
N TYR A 367 -3.32 3.52 14.86
CA TYR A 367 -3.15 3.24 13.44
C TYR A 367 -2.55 1.87 13.17
N PHE A 368 -3.18 1.11 12.28
CA PHE A 368 -2.82 -0.23 11.86
C PHE A 368 -3.04 -1.32 12.92
N ASN A 369 -3.61 -1.00 14.07
CA ASN A 369 -4.01 -1.98 15.07
C ASN A 369 -5.54 -1.99 15.23
N ASN A 370 -6.07 -3.13 15.69
CA ASN A 370 -7.48 -3.24 16.03
C ASN A 370 -7.66 -4.32 17.11
N GLY A 371 -8.59 -4.10 18.02
CA GLY A 371 -8.86 -5.01 19.14
C GLY A 371 -9.46 -6.35 18.72
N GLU A 372 -10.17 -6.40 17.62
CA GLU A 372 -10.86 -7.58 17.09
C GLU A 372 -10.08 -8.21 15.93
N TYR A 373 -9.76 -7.44 14.92
CA TYR A 373 -8.90 -7.84 13.79
C TYR A 373 -7.42 -7.71 14.18
N LYS A 374 -6.99 -8.49 15.17
CA LYS A 374 -5.68 -8.34 15.84
C LYS A 374 -4.45 -8.47 14.94
N SER A 375 -4.58 -8.99 13.72
CA SER A 375 -3.49 -8.89 12.74
C SER A 375 -3.31 -7.47 12.22
N GLY A 376 -4.24 -6.58 12.50
CA GLY A 376 -4.18 -5.18 12.12
C GLY A 376 -4.07 -4.97 10.60
N TRP A 377 -3.49 -3.86 10.22
CA TRP A 377 -3.30 -3.48 8.83
C TRP A 377 -2.03 -4.11 8.24
N THR A 378 -1.98 -5.45 8.30
CA THR A 378 -0.85 -6.26 7.79
C THR A 378 -1.32 -7.33 6.84
N TYR A 379 -0.44 -7.74 5.91
CA TYR A 379 -0.65 -8.88 5.02
C TYR A 379 0.66 -9.62 4.79
N ASN A 380 0.65 -10.94 5.01
CA ASN A 380 1.85 -11.79 4.98
C ASN A 380 3.00 -11.28 5.87
N GLY A 381 2.66 -10.64 7.01
CA GLY A 381 3.62 -10.15 7.98
C GLY A 381 4.20 -8.77 7.68
N ARG A 382 3.75 -8.09 6.62
CA ARG A 382 4.15 -6.73 6.26
C ARG A 382 2.98 -5.77 6.41
N THR A 383 3.26 -4.50 6.72
CA THR A 383 2.22 -3.47 6.68
C THR A 383 1.66 -3.32 5.27
N ILE A 384 0.35 -3.20 5.14
CA ILE A 384 -0.33 -2.90 3.88
C ILE A 384 -0.06 -1.45 3.46
N GLY A 385 -0.05 -0.55 4.44
CA GLY A 385 0.27 0.87 4.28
C GLY A 385 1.71 1.21 4.68
N LEU A 386 1.87 2.36 5.30
CA LEU A 386 3.16 2.98 5.65
C LEU A 386 4.19 1.99 6.22
N PRO A 387 5.31 1.74 5.52
CA PRO A 387 6.28 0.71 5.88
C PRO A 387 7.18 1.09 7.07
N LEU A 388 7.15 2.35 7.52
CA LEU A 388 7.87 2.80 8.73
C LEU A 388 7.18 2.37 10.03
N PHE A 389 5.95 1.91 9.96
CA PHE A 389 5.31 1.25 11.09
C PHE A 389 5.87 -0.16 11.24
N VAL A 390 6.29 -0.51 12.45
CA VAL A 390 6.99 -1.77 12.72
C VAL A 390 5.97 -2.86 13.04
N PRO A 391 5.81 -3.88 12.18
CA PRO A 391 4.93 -5.01 12.49
C PRO A 391 5.40 -5.77 13.73
N ALA A 392 4.45 -6.31 14.48
CA ALA A 392 4.78 -7.24 15.55
C ALA A 392 5.46 -8.51 15.00
N ALA A 393 6.39 -9.05 15.76
CA ALA A 393 6.94 -10.37 15.46
C ALA A 393 5.82 -11.41 15.43
N LYS A 394 6.01 -12.46 14.60
CA LYS A 394 5.05 -13.56 14.54
C LYS A 394 5.01 -14.31 15.86
N ASP A 395 3.81 -14.59 16.34
CA ASP A 395 3.58 -15.42 17.50
C ASP A 395 3.87 -16.91 17.20
N VAL A 396 3.63 -17.76 18.19
CA VAL A 396 3.85 -19.22 18.10
C VAL A 396 3.01 -19.88 16.99
N ASP A 397 1.89 -19.28 16.62
CA ASP A 397 1.01 -19.72 15.54
C ASP A 397 1.43 -19.18 14.16
N GLY A 398 2.52 -18.40 14.10
CA GLY A 398 3.01 -17.74 12.90
C GLY A 398 2.14 -16.56 12.45
N ILE A 399 1.38 -15.95 13.36
CA ILE A 399 0.47 -14.83 13.10
C ILE A 399 1.13 -13.53 13.54
N THR A 400 1.16 -12.53 12.66
CA THR A 400 1.52 -11.16 13.02
C THR A 400 0.32 -10.49 13.71
N ARG A 401 0.56 -9.87 14.88
CA ARG A 401 -0.48 -9.21 15.67
C ARG A 401 -0.34 -7.69 15.62
N GLY A 402 -0.68 -7.13 14.46
CA GLY A 402 -0.64 -5.69 14.23
C GLY A 402 0.79 -5.12 14.19
N VAL A 403 0.94 -3.90 14.65
CA VAL A 403 2.21 -3.18 14.71
C VAL A 403 2.58 -2.82 16.15
N VAL A 404 3.87 -2.80 16.44
CA VAL A 404 4.40 -2.43 17.78
C VAL A 404 4.82 -0.97 17.85
N ASN A 405 4.94 -0.30 16.69
CA ASN A 405 5.28 1.10 16.58
C ASN A 405 4.48 1.75 15.45
N ASN A 406 3.66 2.72 15.78
CA ASN A 406 2.85 3.49 14.83
C ASN A 406 2.85 5.01 15.14
N ARG A 407 3.52 5.43 16.21
CA ARG A 407 3.72 6.83 16.55
C ARG A 407 5.13 7.22 16.15
N ILE A 408 5.27 7.93 15.03
CA ILE A 408 6.57 8.29 14.47
C ILE A 408 6.63 9.76 14.07
N VAL A 409 7.86 10.26 14.02
CA VAL A 409 8.23 11.50 13.33
C VAL A 409 9.36 11.15 12.38
N ALA A 410 9.14 11.31 11.08
CA ALA A 410 10.10 10.88 10.08
C ALA A 410 10.26 11.88 8.94
N TRP A 411 11.43 11.84 8.33
CA TRP A 411 11.79 12.54 7.10
C TRP A 411 12.26 11.54 6.07
N ASN A 412 11.82 11.71 4.84
CA ASN A 412 12.33 10.95 3.70
C ASN A 412 12.70 11.93 2.58
N ALA A 413 13.87 11.76 2.01
CA ALA A 413 14.32 12.53 0.86
C ALA A 413 14.75 11.57 -0.26
N GLY A 414 14.39 11.92 -1.49
CA GLY A 414 14.68 11.14 -2.67
C GLY A 414 15.15 11.99 -3.85
N VAL A 415 16.06 11.44 -4.64
CA VAL A 415 16.55 12.03 -5.88
C VAL A 415 16.56 10.96 -6.96
N ALA A 416 16.07 11.30 -8.15
CA ALA A 416 16.22 10.47 -9.34
C ALA A 416 16.77 11.27 -10.52
N GLY A 417 17.41 10.59 -11.44
CA GLY A 417 17.93 11.18 -12.66
C GLY A 417 18.66 10.16 -13.55
N LYS A 418 19.36 10.67 -14.55
CA LYS A 418 20.19 9.85 -15.43
C LYS A 418 21.60 10.40 -15.51
N MET A 419 22.56 9.63 -15.03
CA MET A 419 23.98 9.89 -15.26
C MET A 419 24.30 9.77 -16.75
N PHE A 420 25.01 10.77 -17.28
CA PHE A 420 25.39 10.83 -18.70
C PHE A 420 24.20 10.68 -19.67
N LYS A 421 22.97 11.08 -19.25
CA LYS A 421 21.70 10.94 -19.99
C LYS A 421 21.30 9.48 -20.34
N LYS A 422 21.97 8.49 -19.78
CA LYS A 422 21.82 7.07 -20.18
C LYS A 422 21.54 6.13 -19.02
N VAL A 423 22.08 6.41 -17.85
CA VAL A 423 22.11 5.49 -16.73
C VAL A 423 21.17 6.01 -15.64
N PRO A 424 19.93 5.49 -15.55
CA PRO A 424 19.01 5.85 -14.48
C PRO A 424 19.57 5.50 -13.12
N TYR A 425 19.39 6.40 -12.16
CA TYR A 425 19.76 6.17 -10.77
C TYR A 425 18.71 6.77 -9.83
N THR A 426 18.66 6.23 -8.62
CA THR A 426 17.89 6.79 -7.50
C THR A 426 18.74 6.81 -6.23
N VAL A 427 18.56 7.85 -5.42
CA VAL A 427 19.10 7.95 -4.06
C VAL A 427 17.94 8.21 -3.12
N LYS A 428 17.87 7.50 -2.02
CA LYS A 428 16.87 7.69 -0.97
C LYS A 428 17.54 7.69 0.39
N ILE A 429 17.05 8.55 1.28
CA ILE A 429 17.45 8.57 2.68
C ILE A 429 16.22 8.83 3.55
N THR A 430 16.04 8.01 4.57
CA THR A 430 14.94 8.13 5.53
C THR A 430 15.52 8.20 6.94
N TYR A 431 15.00 9.15 7.73
CA TYR A 431 15.30 9.27 9.16
C TYR A 431 14.00 9.19 9.93
N SER A 432 13.93 8.40 11.00
CA SER A 432 12.77 8.33 11.87
C SER A 432 13.11 8.37 13.35
N LYS A 433 12.20 8.97 14.13
CA LYS A 433 12.08 8.85 15.59
C LYS A 433 10.82 8.04 15.88
N ASN A 434 10.91 7.07 16.78
CA ASN A 434 9.91 6.03 16.98
C ASN A 434 9.44 6.08 18.44
N PHE A 435 8.13 6.24 18.66
CA PHE A 435 7.54 6.52 19.98
C PHE A 435 6.61 5.37 20.45
N GLY A 436 6.67 4.20 19.78
CA GLY A 436 5.83 3.05 20.13
C GLY A 436 4.36 3.27 19.80
N LYS A 437 3.49 2.87 20.71
CA LYS A 437 2.03 3.06 20.68
C LYS A 437 1.60 3.85 21.91
N TYR A 438 0.37 4.39 21.90
CA TYR A 438 -0.23 4.87 23.14
C TYR A 438 -0.44 3.73 24.15
N HIS A 439 -0.38 4.07 25.43
CA HIS A 439 -0.58 3.15 26.56
C HIS A 439 0.31 1.90 26.51
N GLN A 440 1.46 1.97 25.85
CA GLN A 440 2.46 0.91 25.89
C GLN A 440 3.14 0.93 27.25
N THR A 441 3.00 -0.16 28.02
CA THR A 441 3.58 -0.30 29.35
C THR A 441 4.97 -0.93 29.33
N ASP A 442 5.40 -1.45 28.17
CA ASP A 442 6.67 -2.13 28.02
C ASP A 442 7.81 -1.12 27.85
N SER A 443 8.94 -1.38 28.50
CA SER A 443 10.19 -0.62 28.39
C SER A 443 10.87 -0.68 27.00
N PHE A 444 10.16 -1.16 25.99
CA PHE A 444 10.67 -1.31 24.61
C PHE A 444 11.22 0.02 24.03
N TYR A 445 10.77 1.15 24.58
CA TYR A 445 11.20 2.49 24.18
C TYR A 445 11.62 3.36 25.39
N ASP A 446 12.45 2.87 26.28
CA ASP A 446 13.02 3.66 27.38
C ASP A 446 13.77 4.90 26.89
N SER A 447 14.30 4.85 25.68
CA SER A 447 14.78 5.98 24.93
C SER A 447 14.11 5.99 23.54
N VAL A 448 13.76 7.16 23.00
CA VAL A 448 13.17 7.29 21.65
C VAL A 448 14.11 6.71 20.60
N PRO A 449 13.85 5.49 20.06
CA PRO A 449 14.69 4.89 19.05
C PRO A 449 14.75 5.75 17.78
N LYS A 450 15.93 5.85 17.21
CA LYS A 450 16.19 6.59 15.96
C LYS A 450 16.68 5.61 14.92
N GLN A 451 16.27 5.83 13.67
CA GLN A 451 16.72 5.01 12.55
C GLN A 451 17.05 5.88 11.35
N VAL A 452 18.15 5.57 10.69
CA VAL A 452 18.53 6.09 9.38
C VAL A 452 18.60 4.93 8.41
N SER A 453 17.98 5.07 7.23
CA SER A 453 18.00 4.06 6.18
C SER A 453 18.31 4.74 4.84
N GLY A 454 19.33 4.26 4.13
CA GLY A 454 19.77 4.82 2.87
C GLY A 454 19.75 3.81 1.73
N ALA A 455 19.54 4.30 0.51
CA ALA A 455 19.62 3.51 -0.72
C ALA A 455 20.25 4.31 -1.86
N PHE A 456 21.06 3.63 -2.65
CA PHE A 456 21.52 4.06 -3.97
C PHE A 456 21.24 2.93 -4.95
N GLU A 457 20.47 3.18 -5.97
CA GLU A 457 20.13 2.20 -7.00
C GLU A 457 20.52 2.75 -8.38
N LEU A 458 21.14 1.90 -9.20
CA LEU A 458 21.63 2.20 -10.53
C LEU A 458 21.13 1.13 -11.50
N THR A 459 20.70 1.51 -12.70
CA THR A 459 20.26 0.56 -13.72
C THR A 459 20.94 0.84 -15.05
N LEU A 460 21.52 -0.20 -15.65
CA LEU A 460 22.15 -0.18 -16.96
C LEU A 460 21.23 -0.87 -17.97
N PRO A 461 20.43 -0.16 -18.74
CA PRO A 461 19.60 -0.74 -19.78
C PRO A 461 20.48 -0.98 -21.03
N LYS A 462 20.35 -2.16 -21.63
CA LYS A 462 21.00 -2.50 -22.91
C LYS A 462 20.00 -3.23 -23.80
N ARG A 463 19.88 -2.85 -25.07
CA ARG A 463 19.11 -3.61 -26.05
C ARG A 463 19.94 -4.70 -26.70
N ILE A 464 19.45 -5.95 -26.69
CA ILE A 464 20.09 -7.11 -27.32
C ILE A 464 18.99 -7.87 -28.04
N ALA A 465 19.14 -8.05 -29.37
CA ALA A 465 18.18 -8.78 -30.21
C ALA A 465 16.70 -8.34 -30.05
N GLY A 466 16.47 -7.04 -30.01
CA GLY A 466 15.11 -6.48 -29.87
C GLY A 466 14.57 -6.45 -28.41
N ASN A 467 15.17 -7.16 -27.49
CA ASN A 467 14.81 -7.18 -26.07
C ASN A 467 15.67 -6.23 -25.26
N THR A 468 15.12 -5.75 -24.15
CA THR A 468 15.86 -4.97 -23.17
C THR A 468 16.48 -5.91 -22.15
N THR A 469 17.78 -5.78 -21.94
CA THR A 469 18.49 -6.41 -20.83
C THR A 469 18.78 -5.34 -19.80
N LEU A 470 18.43 -5.59 -18.55
CA LEU A 470 18.71 -4.71 -17.41
C LEU A 470 19.78 -5.34 -16.53
N VAL A 471 20.76 -4.54 -16.15
CA VAL A 471 21.67 -4.86 -15.05
C VAL A 471 21.51 -3.76 -14.03
N SER A 472 21.00 -4.08 -12.83
CA SER A 472 20.84 -3.09 -11.77
C SER A 472 21.70 -3.45 -10.57
N LEU A 473 22.28 -2.43 -9.97
CA LEU A 473 23.03 -2.49 -8.72
C LEU A 473 22.30 -1.63 -7.68
N GLY A 474 22.02 -2.20 -6.52
CA GLY A 474 21.52 -1.47 -5.36
C GLY A 474 22.51 -1.57 -4.20
N LEU A 475 22.79 -0.44 -3.57
CA LEU A 475 23.57 -0.33 -2.34
C LEU A 475 22.68 0.26 -1.25
N TYR A 476 22.69 -0.36 -0.08
CA TYR A 476 21.78 -0.01 1.01
C TYR A 476 22.52 0.02 2.33
N ALA A 477 22.06 0.86 3.25
CA ALA A 477 22.59 0.89 4.61
C ALA A 477 21.52 1.30 5.60
N ASP A 478 21.54 0.64 6.77
CA ASP A 478 20.76 0.98 7.94
C ASP A 478 21.67 1.28 9.12
N LYS A 479 21.29 2.28 9.92
CA LYS A 479 21.93 2.59 11.19
C LYS A 479 20.90 3.08 12.20
N GLY A 480 20.81 2.43 13.36
CA GLY A 480 19.89 2.84 14.40
C GLY A 480 19.45 1.74 15.33
N SER A 481 18.28 1.94 15.96
CA SER A 481 17.77 1.05 17.00
C SER A 481 16.51 0.28 16.61
N ILE A 482 15.93 0.54 15.41
CA ILE A 482 14.77 -0.20 14.89
C ILE A 482 15.23 -1.40 14.08
N TYR A 483 16.18 -1.19 13.17
CA TYR A 483 16.86 -2.24 12.40
C TYR A 483 18.32 -2.29 12.81
N PRO A 484 18.94 -3.48 12.79
CA PRO A 484 20.37 -3.62 13.06
C PRO A 484 21.22 -2.78 12.12
N ASP A 485 22.34 -2.28 12.58
CA ASP A 485 23.35 -1.63 11.74
C ASP A 485 23.81 -2.62 10.67
N THR A 486 23.55 -2.30 9.40
CA THR A 486 23.75 -3.23 8.31
C THR A 486 24.01 -2.51 6.98
N ALA A 487 24.88 -3.06 6.17
CA ALA A 487 25.05 -2.68 4.76
C ALA A 487 24.60 -3.83 3.86
N GLY A 488 23.98 -3.52 2.74
CA GLY A 488 23.47 -4.52 1.81
C GLY A 488 23.72 -4.16 0.35
N VAL A 489 23.70 -5.18 -0.49
CA VAL A 489 23.82 -5.07 -1.93
C VAL A 489 22.79 -5.93 -2.64
N THR A 490 22.24 -5.42 -3.72
CA THR A 490 21.44 -6.20 -4.66
C THR A 490 22.02 -6.11 -6.05
N ILE A 491 22.04 -7.24 -6.75
CA ILE A 491 22.38 -7.31 -8.17
C ILE A 491 21.20 -7.94 -8.88
N ARG A 492 20.56 -7.20 -9.79
CA ARG A 492 19.41 -7.65 -10.58
C ARG A 492 19.79 -7.76 -12.04
N LEU A 493 19.46 -8.90 -12.62
CA LEU A 493 19.54 -9.17 -14.05
C LEU A 493 18.12 -9.36 -14.58
N GLY A 494 17.75 -8.60 -15.60
CA GLY A 494 16.44 -8.68 -16.22
C GLY A 494 16.54 -8.81 -17.73
N TRP A 495 15.61 -9.53 -18.32
CA TRP A 495 15.47 -9.72 -19.75
C TRP A 495 14.00 -9.72 -20.16
N GLY A 496 13.64 -8.98 -21.24
CA GLY A 496 12.27 -8.85 -21.70
C GLY A 496 12.04 -7.61 -22.57
N ASN A 497 10.81 -7.35 -22.88
CA ASN A 497 10.37 -6.14 -23.59
C ASN A 497 9.46 -5.25 -22.73
N CYS A 498 9.06 -5.70 -21.53
CA CYS A 498 8.25 -4.95 -20.57
C CYS A 498 8.84 -5.10 -19.17
N PHE A 499 9.48 -4.06 -18.65
CA PHE A 499 9.95 -4.03 -17.27
C PHE A 499 9.13 -3.02 -16.48
N ARG A 500 8.52 -3.48 -15.40
CA ARG A 500 7.95 -2.60 -14.36
C ARG A 500 9.04 -2.24 -13.38
N ASN A 501 9.23 -0.93 -13.17
CA ASN A 501 10.17 -0.39 -12.19
C ASN A 501 9.72 -0.66 -10.76
#